data_79e1f7a49dd7037c7be1d27a40b8a37c
#
_entry.id   79e1f7a49dd7037c7be1d27a40b8a37c
#
_cell.length_a   1.000
_cell.length_b   1.000
_cell.length_c   1.000
_cell.angle_alpha   90.00
_cell.angle_beta   90.00
_cell.angle_gamma   90.00
#
_symmetry.space_group_name_H-M   'P 1'
#
loop_
_entity.id
_entity.type
_entity.pdbx_description
1 polymer ?
#
loop_
_entity_poly.entity_id
_entity_poly.type
_entity_poly.pdbx_seq_one_letter_code
_entity_poly.pdbx_strand_id
1 'polypeptide(L)'
;MKQRDMEQGSLFQRMRQIFQLEDEMDEGMQREAAGLIRNIFRYMDKDAKDIMTHRKNIVAIDGDECLEEALKFMLDENYSRFPIFREDIDEIIGIIHLREAMTCYLRKELRRTPIKELKEYIRPVTFIPETKSIDTLFKEMQAEKNHVVIVLDEYGQTSGLVTMEDILEEIVGNILDEYDEEDEMIQKQNDGSM
;
A
#
# COMPACT_ATOMS: atom_id res chain seq x y z
N MET A 1 31.93 8.80 11.10
CA MET A 1 31.98 8.85 9.65
C MET A 1 32.72 7.68 9.01
N LYS A 2 33.85 7.21 9.55
CA LYS A 2 34.60 6.06 8.95
C LYS A 2 34.03 4.65 9.17
N GLN A 3 33.11 4.43 10.08
CA GLN A 3 32.55 3.10 10.37
C GLN A 3 31.39 2.71 9.43
N ARG A 4 30.60 3.68 8.98
CA ARG A 4 29.51 3.46 8.00
C ARG A 4 30.01 3.07 6.61
N ASP A 5 31.13 3.65 6.18
CA ASP A 5 31.72 3.35 4.86
C ASP A 5 32.35 1.95 4.78
N MET A 6 32.82 1.40 5.94
CA MET A 6 33.36 0.03 5.97
C MET A 6 32.27 -1.06 5.96
N GLU A 7 31.10 -0.80 6.54
CA GLU A 7 29.98 -1.76 6.51
C GLU A 7 29.32 -1.81 5.13
N GLN A 8 29.21 -0.68 4.44
CA GLN A 8 28.70 -0.65 3.06
C GLN A 8 29.63 -1.40 2.09
N GLY A 9 30.95 -1.24 2.21
CA GLY A 9 31.90 -2.00 1.40
C GLY A 9 31.83 -3.50 1.61
N SER A 10 31.59 -3.96 2.85
CA SER A 10 31.40 -5.38 3.19
C SER A 10 30.10 -5.95 2.63
N LEU A 11 29.01 -5.17 2.63
CA LEU A 11 27.72 -5.57 2.08
C LEU A 11 27.80 -5.71 0.55
N PHE A 12 28.41 -4.74 -0.14
CA PHE A 12 28.65 -4.79 -1.59
C PHE A 12 29.52 -5.97 -2.00
N GLN A 13 30.55 -6.30 -1.22
CA GLN A 13 31.39 -7.46 -1.50
C GLN A 13 30.65 -8.78 -1.29
N ARG A 14 29.81 -8.89 -0.25
CA ARG A 14 28.98 -10.08 -0.01
C ARG A 14 27.89 -10.22 -1.09
N MET A 15 27.28 -9.12 -1.49
CA MET A 15 26.34 -9.13 -2.61
C MET A 15 27.02 -9.57 -3.91
N ARG A 16 28.24 -9.09 -4.21
CA ARG A 16 29.00 -9.52 -5.35
C ARG A 16 29.31 -11.03 -5.34
N GLN A 17 29.53 -11.63 -4.18
CA GLN A 17 29.69 -13.08 -4.04
C GLN A 17 28.41 -13.87 -4.29
N ILE A 18 27.26 -13.31 -3.92
CA ILE A 18 25.94 -13.89 -4.25
C ILE A 18 25.67 -13.78 -5.75
N PHE A 19 26.11 -12.70 -6.39
CA PHE A 19 26.01 -12.48 -7.85
C PHE A 19 27.09 -13.20 -8.69
N GLN A 20 28.08 -13.85 -8.09
CA GLN A 20 28.99 -14.75 -8.82
C GLN A 20 28.31 -16.07 -9.26
N LEU A 21 27.02 -16.24 -9.00
CA LEU A 21 26.13 -17.16 -9.73
C LEU A 21 25.77 -16.65 -11.13
N GLU A 22 26.44 -15.58 -11.60
CA GLU A 22 26.14 -14.84 -12.84
C GLU A 22 26.34 -15.64 -14.13
N ASP A 23 27.02 -16.78 -14.11
CA ASP A 23 27.28 -17.53 -15.34
C ASP A 23 26.10 -18.38 -15.85
N GLU A 24 24.97 -18.46 -15.10
CA GLU A 24 23.79 -19.25 -15.50
C GLU A 24 22.49 -18.42 -15.61
N MET A 25 22.50 -17.11 -15.34
CA MET A 25 21.29 -16.27 -15.40
C MET A 25 21.20 -15.57 -16.75
N ASP A 26 20.03 -15.69 -17.39
CA ASP A 26 19.66 -14.91 -18.58
C ASP A 26 19.72 -13.40 -18.31
N GLU A 27 20.06 -12.59 -19.33
CA GLU A 27 20.18 -11.12 -19.22
C GLU A 27 18.90 -10.47 -18.70
N GLY A 28 17.72 -11.02 -19.02
CA GLY A 28 16.42 -10.59 -18.51
C GLY A 28 16.34 -10.71 -16.99
N MET A 29 16.66 -11.87 -16.46
CA MET A 29 16.65 -12.15 -15.01
C MET A 29 17.65 -11.29 -14.24
N GLN A 30 18.80 -10.95 -14.83
CA GLN A 30 19.76 -10.03 -14.22
C GLN A 30 19.22 -8.61 -14.11
N ARG A 31 18.48 -8.11 -15.11
CA ARG A 31 17.84 -6.78 -15.10
C ARG A 31 16.74 -6.71 -14.05
N GLU A 32 15.88 -7.72 -13.96
CA GLU A 32 14.82 -7.79 -12.94
C GLU A 32 15.42 -7.80 -11.52
N ALA A 33 16.42 -8.67 -11.28
CA ALA A 33 17.10 -8.72 -9.99
C ALA A 33 17.74 -7.36 -9.61
N ALA A 34 18.38 -6.69 -10.55
CA ALA A 34 18.94 -5.35 -10.34
C ALA A 34 17.85 -4.31 -10.04
N GLY A 35 16.67 -4.43 -10.67
CA GLY A 35 15.49 -3.62 -10.40
C GLY A 35 15.00 -3.79 -8.96
N LEU A 36 14.78 -5.04 -8.54
CA LEU A 36 14.36 -5.38 -7.17
C LEU A 36 15.34 -4.86 -6.13
N ILE A 37 16.64 -5.01 -6.35
CA ILE A 37 17.67 -4.50 -5.43
C ILE A 37 17.57 -2.98 -5.31
N ARG A 38 17.41 -2.27 -6.41
CA ARG A 38 17.23 -0.81 -6.41
C ARG A 38 15.99 -0.39 -5.64
N ASN A 39 14.88 -1.11 -5.83
CA ASN A 39 13.64 -0.85 -5.12
C ASN A 39 13.81 -1.07 -3.61
N ILE A 40 14.51 -2.14 -3.18
CA ILE A 40 14.80 -2.39 -1.76
C ILE A 40 15.56 -1.22 -1.13
N PHE A 41 16.55 -0.64 -1.82
CA PHE A 41 17.26 0.53 -1.30
C PHE A 41 16.35 1.76 -1.18
N ARG A 42 15.48 2.00 -2.16
CA ARG A 42 14.52 3.10 -2.10
C ARG A 42 13.49 2.91 -0.98
N TYR A 43 13.00 1.69 -0.84
CA TYR A 43 12.07 1.31 0.22
C TYR A 43 12.61 1.63 1.61
N MET A 44 13.91 1.41 1.87
CA MET A 44 14.52 1.64 3.18
C MET A 44 14.55 3.12 3.61
N ASP A 45 14.45 4.04 2.66
CA ASP A 45 14.52 5.49 2.90
C ASP A 45 13.14 6.16 2.91
N LYS A 46 12.03 5.39 2.73
CA LYS A 46 10.66 5.93 2.65
C LYS A 46 9.94 5.90 3.99
N ASP A 47 9.11 6.92 4.18
CA ASP A 47 8.15 7.02 5.28
C ASP A 47 6.72 6.74 4.78
N ALA A 48 5.78 6.56 5.71
CA ALA A 48 4.37 6.29 5.40
C ALA A 48 3.75 7.35 4.47
N LYS A 49 4.10 8.63 4.65
CA LYS A 49 3.63 9.74 3.79
C LYS A 49 4.02 9.60 2.32
N ASP A 50 5.13 8.89 2.03
CA ASP A 50 5.65 8.77 0.67
C ASP A 50 4.89 7.75 -0.17
N ILE A 51 4.14 6.85 0.48
CA ILE A 51 3.43 5.75 -0.17
C ILE A 51 1.92 5.73 0.11
N MET A 52 1.43 6.57 1.03
CA MET A 52 0.03 6.54 1.44
C MET A 52 -0.92 6.96 0.34
N THR A 53 -2.07 6.34 0.29
CA THR A 53 -3.24 6.93 -0.36
C THR A 53 -3.65 8.18 0.39
N HIS A 54 -3.56 9.34 -0.25
CA HIS A 54 -3.89 10.62 0.37
C HIS A 54 -5.35 10.70 0.81
N ARG A 55 -5.63 11.44 1.90
CA ARG A 55 -6.95 11.68 2.49
C ARG A 55 -8.07 11.86 1.47
N LYS A 56 -7.84 12.65 0.42
CA LYS A 56 -8.84 12.96 -0.61
C LYS A 56 -9.28 11.75 -1.44
N ASN A 57 -8.45 10.72 -1.47
CA ASN A 57 -8.65 9.51 -2.27
C ASN A 57 -9.04 8.31 -1.41
N ILE A 58 -9.20 8.49 -0.08
CA ILE A 58 -9.65 7.41 0.79
C ILE A 58 -11.11 7.11 0.49
N VAL A 59 -11.38 5.88 0.10
CA VAL A 59 -12.74 5.34 -0.02
C VAL A 59 -13.15 4.78 1.34
N ALA A 60 -14.08 5.46 1.99
CA ALA A 60 -14.55 5.13 3.33
C ALA A 60 -16.08 5.12 3.39
N ILE A 61 -16.64 4.50 4.43
CA ILE A 61 -18.08 4.36 4.63
C ILE A 61 -18.51 5.26 5.79
N ASP A 62 -19.61 5.98 5.60
CA ASP A 62 -20.28 6.67 6.68
C ASP A 62 -20.88 5.64 7.65
N GLY A 63 -20.51 5.74 8.93
CA GLY A 63 -21.02 4.84 9.96
C GLY A 63 -22.53 4.92 10.18
N ASP A 64 -23.18 6.02 9.80
CA ASP A 64 -24.62 6.23 9.88
C ASP A 64 -25.38 5.63 8.69
N GLU A 65 -24.67 5.25 7.62
CA GLU A 65 -25.27 4.58 6.48
C GLU A 65 -25.73 3.16 6.83
N CYS A 66 -26.88 2.75 6.28
CA CYS A 66 -27.37 1.40 6.52
C CYS A 66 -26.56 0.34 5.75
N LEU A 67 -26.48 -0.89 6.30
CA LEU A 67 -25.71 -1.99 5.73
C LEU A 67 -26.05 -2.26 4.25
N GLU A 68 -27.32 -2.12 3.84
CA GLU A 68 -27.74 -2.40 2.46
C GLU A 68 -27.14 -1.40 1.47
N GLU A 69 -27.11 -0.13 1.81
CA GLU A 69 -26.55 0.95 0.97
C GLU A 69 -25.03 0.89 0.97
N ALA A 70 -24.44 0.76 2.15
CA ALA A 70 -22.99 0.60 2.29
C ALA A 70 -22.46 -0.62 1.52
N LEU A 71 -23.18 -1.77 1.54
CA LEU A 71 -22.75 -2.95 0.80
C LEU A 71 -22.79 -2.74 -0.72
N LYS A 72 -23.78 -2.04 -1.25
CA LYS A 72 -23.81 -1.68 -2.68
C LYS A 72 -22.59 -0.85 -3.06
N PHE A 73 -22.32 0.21 -2.28
CA PHE A 73 -21.15 1.04 -2.46
C PHE A 73 -19.84 0.23 -2.40
N MET A 74 -19.69 -0.66 -1.41
CA MET A 74 -18.51 -1.52 -1.29
C MET A 74 -18.29 -2.43 -2.49
N LEU A 75 -19.38 -2.93 -3.10
CA LEU A 75 -19.32 -3.79 -4.28
C LEU A 75 -18.94 -3.00 -5.54
N ASP A 76 -19.42 -1.77 -5.65
CA ASP A 76 -19.11 -0.89 -6.80
C ASP A 76 -17.64 -0.43 -6.76
N GLU A 77 -17.11 -0.11 -5.58
CA GLU A 77 -15.71 0.32 -5.40
C GLU A 77 -14.68 -0.81 -5.48
N ASN A 78 -15.12 -2.06 -5.34
CA ASN A 78 -14.31 -3.26 -5.54
C ASN A 78 -13.08 -3.41 -4.61
N TYR A 79 -13.10 -2.77 -3.44
CA TYR A 79 -12.08 -2.96 -2.40
C TYR A 79 -12.48 -4.05 -1.40
N SER A 80 -11.50 -4.65 -0.74
CA SER A 80 -11.75 -5.68 0.28
C SER A 80 -12.02 -5.13 1.68
N ARG A 81 -11.50 -3.94 1.99
CA ARG A 81 -11.53 -3.34 3.34
C ARG A 81 -11.83 -1.86 3.23
N PHE A 82 -12.73 -1.40 4.09
CA PHE A 82 -13.20 -0.02 4.08
C PHE A 82 -13.08 0.57 5.48
N PRO A 83 -12.41 1.73 5.63
CA PRO A 83 -12.52 2.53 6.84
C PRO A 83 -13.97 2.97 7.05
N ILE A 84 -14.37 3.02 8.31
CA ILE A 84 -15.68 3.56 8.72
C ILE A 84 -15.41 4.84 9.51
N PHE A 85 -16.04 5.92 9.12
CA PHE A 85 -15.96 7.20 9.84
C PHE A 85 -17.30 7.56 10.50
N ARG A 86 -17.30 8.47 11.49
CA ARG A 86 -18.50 8.92 12.19
C ARG A 86 -19.03 10.25 11.63
N GLU A 87 -18.33 11.33 11.87
CA GLU A 87 -18.76 12.66 11.41
C GLU A 87 -18.01 13.06 10.15
N ASP A 88 -16.73 12.81 10.15
CA ASP A 88 -15.85 13.05 9.01
C ASP A 88 -14.68 12.05 8.99
N ILE A 89 -13.83 12.15 7.98
CA ILE A 89 -12.71 11.23 7.78
C ILE A 89 -11.62 11.33 8.87
N ASP A 90 -11.67 12.34 9.74
CA ASP A 90 -10.77 12.45 10.89
C ASP A 90 -11.24 11.58 12.06
N GLU A 91 -12.50 11.15 12.05
CA GLU A 91 -13.05 10.27 13.08
C GLU A 91 -13.28 8.86 12.55
N ILE A 92 -12.20 8.17 12.18
CA ILE A 92 -12.27 6.75 11.78
C ILE A 92 -12.48 5.88 13.01
N ILE A 93 -13.58 5.12 13.02
CA ILE A 93 -13.98 4.26 14.16
C ILE A 93 -13.58 2.80 13.99
N GLY A 94 -13.15 2.39 12.79
CA GLY A 94 -12.70 1.03 12.52
C GLY A 94 -12.67 0.69 11.06
N ILE A 95 -12.45 -0.58 10.76
CA ILE A 95 -12.40 -1.15 9.40
C ILE A 95 -13.47 -2.24 9.30
N ILE A 96 -14.26 -2.22 8.23
CA ILE A 96 -15.13 -3.34 7.86
C ILE A 96 -14.57 -4.07 6.63
N HIS A 97 -14.64 -5.38 6.65
CA HIS A 97 -14.27 -6.21 5.50
C HIS A 97 -15.51 -6.48 4.65
N LEU A 98 -15.40 -6.36 3.32
CA LEU A 98 -16.50 -6.65 2.38
C LEU A 98 -17.14 -8.02 2.67
N ARG A 99 -16.35 -9.07 2.93
CA ARG A 99 -16.85 -10.39 3.27
C ARG A 99 -17.71 -10.41 4.54
N GLU A 100 -17.34 -9.59 5.54
CA GLU A 100 -18.10 -9.47 6.79
C GLU A 100 -19.42 -8.75 6.55
N ALA A 101 -19.41 -7.66 5.78
CA ALA A 101 -20.62 -6.97 5.36
C ALA A 101 -21.57 -7.86 4.56
N MET A 102 -21.07 -8.67 3.64
CA MET A 102 -21.86 -9.66 2.91
C MET A 102 -22.47 -10.72 3.87
N THR A 103 -21.69 -11.19 4.85
CA THR A 103 -22.18 -12.16 5.84
C THR A 103 -23.30 -11.57 6.70
N CYS A 104 -23.16 -10.30 7.10
CA CYS A 104 -24.22 -9.57 7.83
C CYS A 104 -25.47 -9.41 6.98
N TYR A 105 -25.32 -9.10 5.70
CA TYR A 105 -26.45 -8.88 4.78
C TYR A 105 -27.33 -10.12 4.59
N LEU A 106 -26.79 -11.32 4.77
CA LEU A 106 -27.59 -12.56 4.76
C LEU A 106 -28.62 -12.60 5.89
N ARG A 107 -28.38 -11.86 6.97
CA ARG A 107 -29.31 -11.68 8.07
C ARG A 107 -30.24 -10.52 7.78
N LYS A 108 -31.50 -10.82 7.43
CA LYS A 108 -32.47 -9.84 6.97
C LYS A 108 -32.70 -8.69 7.96
N GLU A 109 -32.64 -8.99 9.25
CA GLU A 109 -32.80 -8.04 10.34
C GLU A 109 -31.69 -6.99 10.41
N LEU A 110 -30.49 -7.28 9.89
CA LEU A 110 -29.35 -6.35 9.93
C LEU A 110 -29.27 -5.40 8.73
N ARG A 111 -30.03 -5.63 7.69
CA ARG A 111 -29.88 -4.89 6.41
C ARG A 111 -30.09 -3.40 6.53
N ARG A 112 -30.95 -2.96 7.44
CA ARG A 112 -31.24 -1.55 7.70
C ARG A 112 -30.54 -1.00 8.94
N THR A 113 -29.66 -1.79 9.56
CA THR A 113 -28.87 -1.38 10.70
C THR A 113 -27.73 -0.48 10.23
N PRO A 114 -27.50 0.68 10.88
CA PRO A 114 -26.33 1.52 10.60
C PRO A 114 -25.03 0.74 10.80
N ILE A 115 -24.05 0.96 9.92
CA ILE A 115 -22.76 0.24 9.96
C ILE A 115 -22.10 0.36 11.33
N LYS A 116 -22.08 1.54 11.94
CA LYS A 116 -21.47 1.80 13.27
C LYS A 116 -22.05 0.95 14.41
N GLU A 117 -23.25 0.41 14.24
CA GLU A 117 -23.92 -0.45 15.24
C GLU A 117 -23.48 -1.92 15.09
N LEU A 118 -22.89 -2.31 13.98
CA LEU A 118 -22.41 -3.66 13.69
C LEU A 118 -21.05 -3.94 14.34
N LYS A 119 -20.88 -3.61 15.62
CA LYS A 119 -19.60 -3.61 16.36
C LYS A 119 -18.85 -4.94 16.32
N GLU A 120 -19.56 -6.07 16.25
CA GLU A 120 -18.95 -7.41 16.19
C GLU A 120 -18.21 -7.66 14.87
N TYR A 121 -18.51 -6.89 13.83
CA TYR A 121 -17.96 -7.03 12.46
C TYR A 121 -16.99 -5.90 12.10
N ILE A 122 -16.88 -4.88 12.95
CA ILE A 122 -15.94 -3.79 12.79
C ILE A 122 -14.64 -4.16 13.51
N ARG A 123 -13.54 -4.17 12.78
CA ARG A 123 -12.20 -4.39 13.32
C ARG A 123 -11.61 -3.08 13.83
N PRO A 124 -10.85 -3.11 14.94
CA PRO A 124 -10.12 -1.93 15.36
C PRO A 124 -9.13 -1.50 14.27
N VAL A 125 -8.90 -0.20 14.18
CA VAL A 125 -7.94 0.39 13.25
C VAL A 125 -6.68 0.82 13.99
N THR A 126 -5.53 0.66 13.36
CA THR A 126 -4.23 1.15 13.85
C THR A 126 -3.94 2.49 13.22
N PHE A 127 -3.57 3.48 14.05
CA PHE A 127 -3.14 4.81 13.61
C PHE A 127 -1.63 4.94 13.72
N ILE A 128 -1.01 5.56 12.73
CA ILE A 128 0.44 5.77 12.68
C ILE A 128 0.75 7.22 12.26
N PRO A 129 1.89 7.79 12.66
CA PRO A 129 2.31 9.09 12.16
C PRO A 129 2.85 9.00 10.72
N GLU A 130 2.77 10.11 9.97
CA GLU A 130 3.31 10.25 8.61
C GLU A 130 4.80 9.88 8.50
N THR A 131 5.57 10.14 9.55
CA THR A 131 7.01 9.91 9.61
C THR A 131 7.40 8.48 9.99
N LYS A 132 6.43 7.56 10.05
CA LYS A 132 6.71 6.15 10.32
C LYS A 132 7.45 5.54 9.15
N SER A 133 8.67 5.02 9.39
CA SER A 133 9.42 4.28 8.37
C SER A 133 8.62 3.06 7.90
N ILE A 134 8.51 2.87 6.58
CA ILE A 134 7.73 1.78 5.99
C ILE A 134 8.34 0.40 6.28
N ASP A 135 9.67 0.29 6.48
CA ASP A 135 10.31 -0.96 6.92
C ASP A 135 9.82 -1.41 8.30
N THR A 136 9.73 -0.47 9.24
CA THR A 136 9.20 -0.74 10.58
C THR A 136 7.71 -1.04 10.52
N LEU A 137 6.95 -0.25 9.74
CA LEU A 137 5.52 -0.43 9.54
C LEU A 137 5.20 -1.81 8.98
N PHE A 138 5.93 -2.26 7.96
CA PHE A 138 5.74 -3.57 7.35
C PHE A 138 5.87 -4.71 8.36
N LYS A 139 6.91 -4.66 9.21
CA LYS A 139 7.14 -5.66 10.25
C LYS A 139 6.02 -5.69 11.29
N GLU A 140 5.55 -4.52 11.70
CA GLU A 140 4.43 -4.39 12.64
C GLU A 140 3.13 -4.92 12.03
N MET A 141 2.80 -4.52 10.82
CA MET A 141 1.60 -4.99 10.11
C MET A 141 1.60 -6.50 9.91
N GLN A 142 2.76 -7.11 9.60
CA GLN A 142 2.91 -8.56 9.52
C GLN A 142 2.69 -9.25 10.87
N ALA A 143 3.30 -8.74 11.93
CA ALA A 143 3.21 -9.32 13.27
C ALA A 143 1.77 -9.29 13.80
N GLU A 144 1.05 -8.19 13.56
CA GLU A 144 -0.32 -7.96 14.00
C GLU A 144 -1.37 -8.54 13.03
N LYS A 145 -0.95 -9.02 11.86
CA LYS A 145 -1.81 -9.45 10.75
C LYS A 145 -2.77 -8.34 10.31
N ASN A 146 -2.29 -7.12 10.38
CA ASN A 146 -3.00 -5.93 9.98
C ASN A 146 -2.66 -5.62 8.50
N HIS A 147 -3.67 -5.32 7.69
CA HIS A 147 -3.51 -5.06 6.25
C HIS A 147 -3.74 -3.59 5.89
N VAL A 148 -4.26 -2.80 6.81
CA VAL A 148 -4.63 -1.40 6.57
C VAL A 148 -4.34 -0.61 7.84
N VAL A 149 -3.68 0.54 7.69
CA VAL A 149 -3.44 1.50 8.77
C VAL A 149 -3.85 2.89 8.32
N ILE A 150 -4.27 3.73 9.26
CA ILE A 150 -4.58 5.13 9.02
C ILE A 150 -3.37 5.97 9.41
N VAL A 151 -2.99 6.88 8.52
CA VAL A 151 -1.88 7.80 8.72
C VAL A 151 -2.40 9.12 9.26
N LEU A 152 -1.80 9.60 10.34
CA LEU A 152 -2.13 10.87 10.97
C LEU A 152 -1.02 11.89 10.75
N ASP A 153 -1.42 13.14 10.53
CA ASP A 153 -0.51 14.29 10.52
C ASP A 153 -0.09 14.71 11.95
N GLU A 154 0.69 15.77 12.05
CA GLU A 154 1.18 16.33 13.30
C GLU A 154 0.08 16.91 14.21
N TYR A 155 -1.11 17.17 13.66
CA TYR A 155 -2.27 17.68 14.39
C TYR A 155 -3.24 16.58 14.81
N GLY A 156 -2.95 15.32 14.44
CA GLY A 156 -3.80 14.18 14.72
C GLY A 156 -4.97 14.02 13.74
N GLN A 157 -4.94 14.72 12.59
CA GLN A 157 -5.92 14.56 11.52
C GLN A 157 -5.53 13.43 10.58
N THR A 158 -6.49 12.79 9.95
CA THR A 158 -6.24 11.77 8.95
C THR A 158 -5.58 12.38 7.72
N SER A 159 -4.35 12.00 7.45
CA SER A 159 -3.55 12.41 6.30
C SER A 159 -3.69 11.45 5.13
N GLY A 160 -3.81 10.16 5.44
CA GLY A 160 -3.89 9.12 4.44
C GLY A 160 -4.18 7.73 5.02
N LEU A 161 -4.01 6.75 4.16
CA LEU A 161 -4.16 5.33 4.46
C LEU A 161 -3.02 4.58 3.78
N VAL A 162 -2.43 3.60 4.46
CA VAL A 162 -1.44 2.67 3.88
C VAL A 162 -1.94 1.25 4.00
N THR A 163 -1.82 0.51 2.93
CA THR A 163 -2.10 -0.93 2.88
C THR A 163 -0.80 -1.75 2.86
N MET A 164 -0.89 -3.03 3.15
CA MET A 164 0.22 -3.98 3.00
C MET A 164 0.65 -4.08 1.54
N GLU A 165 -0.32 -3.98 0.64
CA GLU A 165 -0.15 -4.02 -0.81
C GLU A 165 0.69 -2.83 -1.30
N ASP A 166 0.46 -1.60 -0.79
CA ASP A 166 1.26 -0.41 -1.13
C ASP A 166 2.74 -0.59 -0.75
N ILE A 167 2.99 -1.18 0.43
CA ILE A 167 4.36 -1.45 0.88
C ILE A 167 5.04 -2.51 0.00
N LEU A 168 4.32 -3.56 -0.40
CA LEU A 168 4.84 -4.60 -1.26
C LEU A 168 5.14 -4.08 -2.66
N GLU A 169 4.32 -3.18 -3.19
CA GLU A 169 4.54 -2.53 -4.48
C GLU A 169 5.87 -1.76 -4.51
N GLU A 170 6.24 -1.11 -3.41
CA GLU A 170 7.54 -0.43 -3.31
C GLU A 170 8.75 -1.37 -3.40
N ILE A 171 8.60 -2.60 -2.94
CA ILE A 171 9.67 -3.62 -3.00
C ILE A 171 9.70 -4.29 -4.37
N VAL A 172 8.54 -4.74 -4.84
CA VAL A 172 8.43 -5.51 -6.09
C VAL A 172 8.52 -4.58 -7.30
N GLY A 173 8.04 -3.33 -7.17
CA GLY A 173 7.83 -2.40 -8.28
C GLY A 173 6.53 -2.76 -9.01
N ASN A 174 6.10 -1.89 -9.91
CA ASN A 174 5.10 -2.27 -10.89
C ASN A 174 5.67 -3.45 -11.65
N ILE A 175 4.94 -4.56 -11.68
CA ILE A 175 5.20 -5.62 -12.64
C ILE A 175 4.89 -4.96 -13.98
N LEU A 176 5.92 -4.38 -14.61
CA LEU A 176 5.81 -3.82 -15.95
C LEU A 176 5.34 -4.95 -16.84
N ASP A 177 4.15 -4.83 -17.41
CA ASP A 177 3.75 -5.63 -18.55
C ASP A 177 4.84 -5.44 -19.62
N GLU A 178 5.25 -6.51 -20.27
CA GLU A 178 6.29 -6.52 -21.33
C GLU A 178 5.98 -5.57 -22.50
N TYR A 179 4.84 -4.88 -22.46
CA TYR A 179 4.35 -3.94 -23.47
C TYR A 179 4.64 -2.46 -23.17
N ASP A 180 5.12 -2.09 -21.98
CA ASP A 180 5.35 -0.68 -21.61
C ASP A 180 6.69 -0.11 -22.13
N GLU A 181 7.59 -0.94 -22.67
CA GLU A 181 8.87 -0.48 -23.25
C GLU A 181 8.78 0.00 -24.73
N GLU A 182 7.66 -0.19 -25.43
CA GLU A 182 7.56 0.18 -26.85
C GLU A 182 7.20 1.66 -27.11
N ASP A 183 6.71 2.41 -26.12
CA ASP A 183 6.24 3.79 -26.32
C ASP A 183 7.34 4.88 -26.25
N GLU A 184 8.56 4.59 -25.82
CA GLU A 184 9.63 5.60 -25.72
C GLU A 184 10.53 5.71 -26.98
N MET A 185 10.36 4.91 -28.00
CA MET A 185 11.23 4.87 -29.20
C MET A 185 10.73 5.67 -30.39
N ILE A 186 9.66 6.45 -30.29
CA ILE A 186 9.26 7.35 -31.38
C ILE A 186 9.69 8.79 -31.09
N GLN A 187 10.99 9.03 -31.04
CA GLN A 187 11.53 10.37 -31.26
C GLN A 187 11.49 10.68 -32.76
N LYS A 188 10.66 11.66 -33.15
CA LYS A 188 10.61 12.26 -34.48
C LYS A 188 12.01 12.69 -34.91
N GLN A 189 12.60 11.98 -35.86
CA GLN A 189 13.59 12.59 -36.71
C GLN A 189 12.88 13.64 -37.59
N ASN A 190 13.04 14.91 -37.22
CA ASN A 190 12.79 16.03 -38.14
C ASN A 190 13.91 15.98 -39.19
N ASP A 191 13.62 15.39 -40.33
CA ASP A 191 14.46 15.54 -41.50
C ASP A 191 14.14 16.87 -42.14
N GLY A 192 15.02 17.84 -41.91
CA GLY A 192 15.05 19.08 -42.63
C GLY A 192 15.79 18.88 -43.94
N SER A 193 15.08 18.90 -45.05
CA SER A 193 15.68 19.23 -46.33
C SER A 193 14.69 20.02 -47.17
N MET A 194 15.18 21.19 -47.52
CA MET A 194 14.87 22.19 -48.55
C MET A 194 13.79 21.85 -49.58
#